data_b5d0196863dabd86f2837c52132db204
#
_entry.id   b5d0196863dabd86f2837c52132db204
#
_cell.length_a   1.000
_cell.length_b   1.000
_cell.length_c   1.000
_cell.angle_alpha   90.00
_cell.angle_beta   90.00
_cell.angle_gamma   90.00
#
_symmetry.space_group_name_H-M   'P 1'
#
loop_
_entity.id
_entity.type
_entity.pdbx_description
1 polymer ?
#
loop_
_entity_poly.entity_id
_entity_poly.type
_entity_poly.pdbx_seq_one_letter_code
_entity_poly.pdbx_strand_id
1 'polypeptide(L)'
;IRQCHRLESKAFIEWLSYQYYTSENTAPSETSIKAAVAAMTGKAKFEGEQHEVFTRIAKHDGAYWLDLCNDQWQAIRITPQGWRVIDNPPVIFVRGASMRPLPMPIQGKGNLAALWQMANIPEADRLMVLAWLLECLRPETPFVVLELSGEQGSAKSSTQSALRDLIDPNKSNLRTAPKQKDDVFISARNSHMVSFENLSHLSADYQDALCSLATGAGYATRTLYTTADETTIELKKPIVLNGISIVVTAQDLLDRTLHI
;
A
#
# COMPACT_ATOMS: atom_id res chain seq x y z
N ILE A 1 18.56 -0.42 -14.65
CA ILE A 1 17.33 -0.23 -13.86
C ILE A 1 17.52 -0.88 -12.51
N ARG A 2 17.35 -0.13 -11.42
CA ARG A 2 17.51 -0.63 -10.05
C ARG A 2 16.16 -1.23 -9.60
N GLN A 3 16.09 -2.55 -9.47
CA GLN A 3 14.90 -3.27 -9.01
C GLN A 3 15.13 -3.79 -7.59
N CYS A 4 14.10 -3.72 -6.74
CA CYS A 4 14.13 -4.27 -5.39
C CYS A 4 13.13 -5.43 -5.29
N HIS A 5 13.63 -6.60 -4.93
CA HIS A 5 12.84 -7.81 -4.76
C HIS A 5 12.97 -8.37 -3.35
N ARG A 6 11.89 -8.91 -2.80
CA ARG A 6 11.98 -9.75 -1.60
C ARG A 6 12.58 -11.10 -2.00
N LEU A 7 13.66 -11.52 -1.35
CA LEU A 7 14.41 -12.75 -1.69
C LEU A 7 13.52 -14.01 -1.68
N GLU A 8 12.53 -14.05 -0.80
CA GLU A 8 11.59 -15.19 -0.68
C GLU A 8 10.35 -15.07 -1.59
N SER A 9 10.27 -14.00 -2.39
CA SER A 9 9.12 -13.82 -3.28
C SER A 9 9.18 -14.76 -4.47
N LYS A 10 8.00 -15.22 -4.93
CA LYS A 10 7.88 -16.04 -6.14
C LYS A 10 8.55 -15.36 -7.35
N ALA A 11 8.38 -14.05 -7.49
CA ALA A 11 8.98 -13.28 -8.58
C ALA A 11 10.52 -13.32 -8.56
N PHE A 12 11.14 -13.25 -7.37
CA PHE A 12 12.59 -13.36 -7.26
C PHE A 12 13.08 -14.78 -7.58
N ILE A 13 12.38 -15.81 -7.09
CA ILE A 13 12.69 -17.21 -7.36
C ILE A 13 12.59 -17.52 -8.86
N GLU A 14 11.55 -17.03 -9.52
CA GLU A 14 11.38 -17.19 -10.98
C GLU A 14 12.48 -16.44 -11.74
N TRP A 15 12.83 -15.22 -11.34
CA TRP A 15 13.92 -14.47 -11.92
C TRP A 15 15.27 -15.18 -11.73
N LEU A 16 15.58 -15.68 -10.54
CA LEU A 16 16.81 -16.41 -10.23
C LEU A 16 16.91 -17.70 -11.06
N SER A 17 15.81 -18.43 -11.16
CA SER A 17 15.73 -19.64 -11.99
C SER A 17 15.98 -19.34 -13.47
N TYR A 18 15.42 -18.22 -13.97
CA TYR A 18 15.63 -17.77 -15.34
C TYR A 18 17.08 -17.34 -15.58
N GLN A 19 17.71 -16.61 -14.65
CA GLN A 19 19.14 -16.25 -14.75
C GLN A 19 20.03 -17.50 -14.83
N TYR A 20 19.77 -18.50 -14.01
CA TYR A 20 20.49 -19.76 -14.05
C TYR A 20 20.29 -20.48 -15.40
N TYR A 21 19.05 -20.56 -15.88
CA TYR A 21 18.75 -21.16 -17.17
C TYR A 21 19.49 -20.45 -18.32
N THR A 22 19.58 -19.15 -18.31
CA THR A 22 20.25 -18.38 -19.37
C THR A 22 21.77 -18.57 -19.36
N SER A 23 22.38 -18.85 -18.19
CA SER A 23 23.83 -19.09 -18.09
C SER A 23 24.20 -20.55 -18.39
N GLU A 24 23.45 -21.50 -17.87
CA GLU A 24 23.79 -22.93 -17.88
C GLU A 24 23.00 -23.74 -18.91
N ASN A 25 21.99 -23.14 -19.55
CA ASN A 25 21.06 -23.79 -20.47
C ASN A 25 20.34 -25.03 -19.90
N THR A 26 20.23 -25.10 -18.56
CA THR A 26 19.54 -26.17 -17.82
C THR A 26 18.71 -25.55 -16.68
N ALA A 27 17.62 -26.25 -16.28
CA ALA A 27 16.84 -25.80 -15.12
C ALA A 27 17.57 -26.10 -13.80
N PRO A 28 17.60 -25.15 -12.84
CA PRO A 28 18.16 -25.42 -11.52
C PRO A 28 17.27 -26.37 -10.73
N SER A 29 17.86 -27.16 -9.82
CA SER A 29 17.06 -27.96 -8.88
C SER A 29 16.40 -27.05 -7.81
N GLU A 30 15.28 -27.48 -7.27
CA GLU A 30 14.63 -26.76 -6.16
C GLU A 30 15.56 -26.60 -4.94
N THR A 31 16.35 -27.64 -4.65
CA THR A 31 17.34 -27.60 -3.55
C THR A 31 18.41 -26.54 -3.80
N SER A 32 18.90 -26.42 -5.02
CA SER A 32 19.91 -25.40 -5.40
C SER A 32 19.38 -23.98 -5.26
N ILE A 33 18.13 -23.76 -5.68
CA ILE A 33 17.47 -22.45 -5.51
C ILE A 33 17.29 -22.11 -4.04
N LYS A 34 16.81 -23.04 -3.21
CA LYS A 34 16.67 -22.83 -1.75
C LYS A 34 18.02 -22.50 -1.09
N ALA A 35 19.07 -23.22 -1.44
CA ALA A 35 20.41 -22.98 -0.93
C ALA A 35 20.94 -21.59 -1.34
N ALA A 36 20.75 -21.21 -2.60
CA ALA A 36 21.14 -19.89 -3.10
C ALA A 36 20.41 -18.75 -2.39
N VAL A 37 19.08 -18.87 -2.22
CA VAL A 37 18.27 -17.88 -1.48
C VAL A 37 18.73 -17.79 -0.03
N ALA A 38 18.98 -18.91 0.65
CA ALA A 38 19.48 -18.90 2.03
C ALA A 38 20.86 -18.23 2.16
N ALA A 39 21.78 -18.50 1.22
CA ALA A 39 23.09 -17.85 1.20
C ALA A 39 22.98 -16.34 0.96
N MET A 40 22.14 -15.90 0.01
CA MET A 40 21.89 -14.48 -0.25
C MET A 40 21.24 -13.78 0.96
N THR A 41 20.32 -14.45 1.64
CA THR A 41 19.68 -13.94 2.88
C THR A 41 20.72 -13.76 3.98
N GLY A 42 21.60 -14.75 4.18
CA GLY A 42 22.71 -14.65 5.14
C GLY A 42 23.66 -13.50 4.81
N LYS A 43 24.08 -13.40 3.57
CA LYS A 43 24.94 -12.30 3.11
C LYS A 43 24.27 -10.94 3.31
N ALA A 44 23.00 -10.80 2.94
CA ALA A 44 22.28 -9.54 3.13
C ALA A 44 22.16 -9.14 4.61
N LYS A 45 21.93 -10.12 5.51
CA LYS A 45 21.79 -9.86 6.95
C LYS A 45 23.10 -9.49 7.66
N PHE A 46 24.22 -10.10 7.25
CA PHE A 46 25.48 -9.98 7.99
C PHE A 46 26.52 -9.09 7.33
N GLU A 47 26.39 -8.84 6.02
CA GLU A 47 27.35 -8.05 5.25
C GLU A 47 26.68 -6.88 4.50
N GLY A 48 25.34 -6.88 4.37
CA GLY A 48 24.61 -5.87 3.61
C GLY A 48 24.42 -4.57 4.38
N GLU A 49 24.36 -3.45 3.66
CA GLU A 49 23.94 -2.17 4.21
C GLU A 49 22.42 -2.20 4.48
N GLN A 50 22.02 -1.61 5.60
CA GLN A 50 20.62 -1.44 5.92
C GLN A 50 20.05 -0.21 5.23
N HIS A 51 18.97 -0.39 4.47
CA HIS A 51 18.24 0.68 3.79
C HIS A 51 16.79 0.73 4.22
N GLU A 52 16.26 1.93 4.34
CA GLU A 52 14.82 2.12 4.46
C GLU A 52 14.15 1.84 3.12
N VAL A 53 13.05 1.08 3.14
CA VAL A 53 12.29 0.71 1.95
C VAL A 53 10.84 1.18 2.08
N PHE A 54 10.25 1.59 0.97
CA PHE A 54 8.93 2.19 0.94
C PHE A 54 7.99 1.43 0.00
N THR A 55 6.71 1.54 0.26
CA THR A 55 5.66 1.03 -0.63
C THR A 55 4.87 2.21 -1.15
N ARG A 56 4.93 2.47 -2.45
CA ARG A 56 4.23 3.54 -3.19
C ARG A 56 4.66 4.97 -2.84
N ILE A 57 4.74 5.33 -1.57
CA ILE A 57 5.03 6.70 -1.11
C ILE A 57 6.24 6.69 -0.19
N ALA A 58 7.13 7.66 -0.38
CA ALA A 58 8.26 7.92 0.50
C ALA A 58 8.37 9.41 0.80
N LYS A 59 8.97 9.75 1.95
CA LYS A 59 9.46 11.09 2.25
C LYS A 59 10.97 11.02 2.39
N HIS A 60 11.70 11.79 1.58
CA HIS A 60 13.15 11.81 1.57
C HIS A 60 13.66 13.17 1.10
N ASP A 61 14.66 13.74 1.81
CA ASP A 61 15.29 15.03 1.51
C ASP A 61 14.29 16.17 1.25
N GLY A 62 13.30 16.30 2.15
CA GLY A 62 12.31 17.37 2.07
C GLY A 62 11.33 17.28 0.89
N ALA A 63 11.34 16.17 0.16
CA ALA A 63 10.42 15.88 -0.93
C ALA A 63 9.57 14.63 -0.66
N TYR A 64 8.37 14.59 -1.22
CA TYR A 64 7.60 13.36 -1.34
C TYR A 64 7.92 12.68 -2.66
N TRP A 65 7.92 11.35 -2.62
CA TRP A 65 8.23 10.49 -3.75
C TRP A 65 7.10 9.50 -3.96
N LEU A 66 6.45 9.58 -5.10
CA LEU A 66 5.35 8.69 -5.49
C LEU A 66 5.84 7.73 -6.57
N ASP A 67 5.91 6.43 -6.23
CA ASP A 67 6.28 5.39 -7.19
C ASP A 67 5.20 5.22 -8.26
N LEU A 68 5.55 5.42 -9.52
CA LEU A 68 4.66 5.18 -10.65
C LEU A 68 4.36 3.68 -10.86
N CYS A 69 5.12 2.80 -10.25
CA CYS A 69 5.00 1.34 -10.41
C CYS A 69 5.05 0.88 -11.87
N ASN A 70 5.67 1.67 -12.77
CA ASN A 70 5.89 1.32 -14.16
C ASN A 70 7.16 0.47 -14.34
N ASP A 71 7.37 -0.08 -15.53
CA ASP A 71 8.52 -0.95 -15.83
C ASP A 71 9.85 -0.21 -15.80
N GLN A 72 9.85 1.12 -15.97
CA GLN A 72 11.03 1.98 -15.91
C GLN A 72 11.46 2.33 -14.47
N TRP A 73 10.69 1.94 -13.45
CA TRP A 73 10.95 2.26 -12.04
C TRP A 73 11.05 3.76 -11.76
N GLN A 74 10.23 4.54 -12.45
CA GLN A 74 10.15 5.98 -12.28
C GLN A 74 9.31 6.35 -11.06
N ALA A 75 9.64 7.48 -10.46
CA ALA A 75 8.87 8.08 -9.40
C ALA A 75 8.61 9.57 -9.65
N ILE A 76 7.51 10.09 -9.13
CA ILE A 76 7.22 11.52 -9.12
C ILE A 76 7.87 12.10 -7.85
N ARG A 77 8.76 13.07 -8.02
CA ARG A 77 9.27 13.90 -6.94
C ARG A 77 8.36 15.11 -6.79
N ILE A 78 7.84 15.33 -5.59
CA ILE A 78 6.91 16.42 -5.25
C ILE A 78 7.56 17.33 -4.19
N THR A 79 7.59 18.62 -4.48
CA THR A 79 8.15 19.66 -3.60
C THR A 79 7.25 20.90 -3.61
N PRO A 80 7.45 21.89 -2.73
CA PRO A 80 6.72 23.16 -2.78
C PRO A 80 6.85 23.91 -4.11
N GLN A 81 7.91 23.66 -4.88
CA GLN A 81 8.14 24.28 -6.19
C GLN A 81 7.45 23.54 -7.35
N GLY A 82 6.78 22.43 -7.07
CA GLY A 82 6.08 21.62 -8.05
C GLY A 82 6.55 20.16 -8.08
N TRP A 83 6.23 19.47 -9.14
CA TRP A 83 6.55 18.07 -9.31
C TRP A 83 7.28 17.76 -10.63
N ARG A 84 8.01 16.66 -10.64
CA ARG A 84 8.67 16.11 -11.85
C ARG A 84 8.84 14.61 -11.76
N VAL A 85 8.87 13.92 -12.89
CA VAL A 85 9.19 12.49 -12.99
C VAL A 85 10.70 12.30 -12.97
N ILE A 86 11.16 11.32 -12.22
CA ILE A 86 12.58 10.97 -12.03
C ILE A 86 12.78 9.50 -12.38
N ASP A 87 13.74 9.20 -13.25
CA ASP A 87 14.05 7.86 -13.73
C ASP A 87 14.75 6.97 -12.67
N ASN A 88 15.58 7.56 -11.84
CA ASN A 88 16.34 6.84 -10.81
C ASN A 88 16.14 7.55 -9.46
N PRO A 89 15.02 7.31 -8.77
CA PRO A 89 14.77 7.94 -7.48
C PRO A 89 15.82 7.49 -6.45
N PRO A 90 16.23 8.38 -5.51
CA PRO A 90 17.18 8.04 -4.46
C PRO A 90 16.59 7.12 -3.40
N VAL A 91 15.28 6.89 -3.42
CA VAL A 91 14.54 6.03 -2.50
C VAL A 91 14.33 4.63 -3.08
N ILE A 92 14.24 3.63 -2.21
CA ILE A 92 14.05 2.23 -2.60
C ILE A 92 12.59 1.85 -2.41
N PHE A 93 11.90 1.53 -3.52
CA PHE A 93 10.53 1.05 -3.48
C PHE A 93 10.46 -0.47 -3.57
N VAL A 94 9.63 -1.07 -2.72
CA VAL A 94 9.25 -2.48 -2.79
C VAL A 94 7.83 -2.57 -3.36
N ARG A 95 7.68 -3.31 -4.45
CA ARG A 95 6.41 -3.47 -5.15
C ARG A 95 5.77 -4.81 -4.85
N GLY A 96 4.52 -4.80 -4.44
CA GLY A 96 3.70 -5.99 -4.31
C GLY A 96 3.19 -6.47 -5.67
N ALA A 97 3.01 -7.79 -5.86
CA ALA A 97 2.54 -8.38 -7.12
C ALA A 97 1.14 -7.92 -7.58
N SER A 98 0.37 -7.34 -6.68
CA SER A 98 -0.97 -6.80 -6.97
C SER A 98 -0.98 -5.30 -7.28
N MET A 99 0.11 -4.59 -7.07
CA MET A 99 0.21 -3.17 -7.39
C MET A 99 0.10 -2.95 -8.91
N ARG A 100 -0.57 -1.86 -9.29
CA ARG A 100 -0.70 -1.42 -10.69
C ARG A 100 0.04 -0.11 -10.90
N PRO A 101 0.49 0.16 -12.13
CA PRO A 101 1.10 1.43 -12.46
C PRO A 101 0.08 2.58 -12.36
N LEU A 102 0.55 3.72 -11.91
CA LEU A 102 -0.12 5.00 -12.09
C LEU A 102 0.13 5.50 -13.52
N PRO A 103 -0.82 6.22 -14.12
CA PRO A 103 -0.60 6.85 -15.41
C PRO A 103 0.51 7.89 -15.31
N MET A 104 1.23 8.11 -16.41
CA MET A 104 2.22 9.18 -16.50
C MET A 104 1.52 10.54 -16.37
N PRO A 105 1.87 11.37 -15.38
CA PRO A 105 1.23 12.67 -15.20
C PRO A 105 1.61 13.63 -16.32
N ILE A 106 0.66 14.48 -16.73
CA ILE A 106 0.85 15.48 -17.77
C ILE A 106 0.70 16.86 -17.14
N GLN A 107 1.75 17.66 -17.25
CA GLN A 107 1.77 19.01 -16.69
C GLN A 107 0.68 19.90 -17.31
N GLY A 108 -0.03 20.65 -16.47
CA GLY A 108 -1.07 21.60 -16.89
C GLY A 108 -2.37 20.96 -17.39
N LYS A 109 -2.54 19.64 -17.28
CA LYS A 109 -3.76 18.94 -17.73
C LYS A 109 -4.59 18.34 -16.59
N GLY A 110 -4.35 18.73 -15.34
CA GLY A 110 -5.16 18.30 -14.21
C GLY A 110 -6.58 18.86 -14.26
N ASN A 111 -7.59 18.03 -14.01
CA ASN A 111 -8.99 18.45 -13.96
C ASN A 111 -9.70 17.80 -12.77
N LEU A 112 -9.85 18.53 -11.68
CA LEU A 112 -10.58 18.05 -10.49
C LEU A 112 -12.08 17.81 -10.75
N ALA A 113 -12.69 18.53 -11.72
CA ALA A 113 -14.09 18.30 -12.05
C ALA A 113 -14.33 16.88 -12.59
N ALA A 114 -13.36 16.32 -13.30
CA ALA A 114 -13.46 14.93 -13.77
C ALA A 114 -13.49 13.90 -12.61
N LEU A 115 -12.81 14.18 -11.49
CA LEU A 115 -12.87 13.33 -10.30
C LEU A 115 -14.32 13.22 -9.77
N TRP A 116 -15.03 14.34 -9.71
CA TRP A 116 -16.41 14.38 -9.17
C TRP A 116 -17.46 13.81 -10.13
N GLN A 117 -17.11 13.56 -11.38
CA GLN A 117 -17.92 12.77 -12.30
C GLN A 117 -17.79 11.26 -12.07
N MET A 118 -16.63 10.83 -11.54
CA MET A 118 -16.34 9.42 -11.26
C MET A 118 -16.62 9.03 -9.81
N ALA A 119 -16.40 9.97 -8.87
CA ALA A 119 -16.59 9.78 -7.45
C ALA A 119 -17.87 10.50 -7.00
N ASN A 120 -18.86 9.73 -6.56
CA ASN A 120 -20.14 10.27 -6.06
C ASN A 120 -19.96 10.80 -4.64
N ILE A 121 -19.41 12.00 -4.52
CA ILE A 121 -19.17 12.71 -3.25
C ILE A 121 -20.06 13.97 -3.23
N PRO A 122 -20.85 14.18 -2.15
CA PRO A 122 -21.60 15.41 -1.97
C PRO A 122 -20.70 16.64 -2.08
N GLU A 123 -21.18 17.72 -2.66
CA GLU A 123 -20.37 18.92 -2.90
C GLU A 123 -19.78 19.50 -1.60
N ALA A 124 -20.53 19.46 -0.51
CA ALA A 124 -20.10 19.93 0.80
C ALA A 124 -18.86 19.16 1.34
N ASP A 125 -18.72 17.88 0.95
CA ASP A 125 -17.67 16.99 1.48
C ASP A 125 -16.45 16.89 0.57
N ARG A 126 -16.50 17.42 -0.66
CA ARG A 126 -15.43 17.32 -1.66
C ARG A 126 -14.10 17.86 -1.16
N LEU A 127 -14.12 18.98 -0.42
CA LEU A 127 -12.89 19.56 0.13
C LEU A 127 -12.24 18.63 1.16
N MET A 128 -13.04 17.99 2.00
CA MET A 128 -12.55 17.03 3.01
C MET A 128 -11.98 15.78 2.34
N VAL A 129 -12.61 15.27 1.29
CA VAL A 129 -12.09 14.12 0.52
C VAL A 129 -10.80 14.49 -0.21
N LEU A 130 -10.66 15.71 -0.76
CA LEU A 130 -9.40 16.18 -1.33
C LEU A 130 -8.29 16.28 -0.27
N ALA A 131 -8.59 16.81 0.90
CA ALA A 131 -7.64 16.87 2.02
C ALA A 131 -7.21 15.46 2.42
N TRP A 132 -8.14 14.51 2.52
CA TRP A 132 -7.84 13.11 2.80
C TRP A 132 -6.94 12.47 1.72
N LEU A 133 -7.19 12.72 0.43
CA LEU A 133 -6.33 12.24 -0.66
C LEU A 133 -4.90 12.79 -0.55
N LEU A 134 -4.75 14.07 -0.18
CA LEU A 134 -3.43 14.68 0.04
C LEU A 134 -2.73 14.07 1.26
N GLU A 135 -3.46 13.82 2.35
CA GLU A 135 -2.91 13.12 3.53
C GLU A 135 -2.45 11.70 3.21
N CYS A 136 -3.11 10.99 2.29
CA CYS A 136 -2.64 9.68 1.84
C CYS A 136 -1.23 9.70 1.23
N LEU A 137 -0.73 10.86 0.81
CA LEU A 137 0.62 11.06 0.28
C LEU A 137 1.65 11.44 1.35
N ARG A 138 1.25 11.55 2.63
CA ARG A 138 2.11 12.01 3.75
C ARG A 138 2.42 10.87 4.73
N PRO A 139 3.45 10.04 4.46
CA PRO A 139 3.74 8.86 5.28
C PRO A 139 4.24 9.17 6.69
N GLU A 140 4.65 10.39 6.99
CA GLU A 140 5.16 10.80 8.30
C GLU A 140 4.08 11.04 9.35
N THR A 141 2.84 11.34 8.94
CA THR A 141 1.71 11.60 9.84
C THR A 141 0.82 10.37 10.02
N PRO A 142 0.07 10.24 11.13
CA PRO A 142 -1.03 9.30 11.21
C PRO A 142 -2.05 9.56 10.10
N PHE A 143 -2.65 8.50 9.57
CA PHE A 143 -3.66 8.61 8.53
C PHE A 143 -5.07 8.72 9.12
N VAL A 144 -5.92 9.48 8.46
CA VAL A 144 -7.36 9.50 8.70
C VAL A 144 -8.01 8.37 7.91
N VAL A 145 -8.92 7.64 8.53
CA VAL A 145 -9.74 6.63 7.85
C VAL A 145 -10.86 7.33 7.08
N LEU A 146 -11.11 6.94 5.84
CA LEU A 146 -12.27 7.38 5.09
C LEU A 146 -13.34 6.29 5.11
N GLU A 147 -14.53 6.60 5.59
CA GLU A 147 -15.68 5.70 5.56
C GLU A 147 -16.77 6.27 4.67
N LEU A 148 -17.10 5.54 3.61
CA LEU A 148 -18.19 5.87 2.67
C LEU A 148 -19.44 5.09 3.05
N SER A 149 -20.48 5.79 3.48
CA SER A 149 -21.76 5.18 3.85
C SER A 149 -22.90 5.61 2.91
N GLY A 150 -23.95 4.80 2.83
CA GLY A 150 -25.12 5.15 2.03
C GLY A 150 -25.87 3.93 1.51
N GLU A 151 -27.02 4.17 0.91
CA GLU A 151 -27.92 3.13 0.40
C GLU A 151 -27.31 2.27 -0.70
N GLN A 152 -27.91 1.12 -0.96
CA GLN A 152 -27.54 0.27 -2.07
C GLN A 152 -27.72 1.04 -3.39
N GLY A 153 -26.74 0.94 -4.30
CA GLY A 153 -26.81 1.64 -5.58
C GLY A 153 -26.27 3.08 -5.56
N SER A 154 -25.82 3.62 -4.42
CA SER A 154 -25.24 4.97 -4.29
C SER A 154 -23.81 5.13 -4.83
N ALA A 155 -23.31 4.17 -5.61
CA ALA A 155 -21.99 4.17 -6.24
C ALA A 155 -20.78 4.18 -5.28
N LYS A 156 -20.93 3.78 -4.00
CA LYS A 156 -19.83 3.74 -3.01
C LYS A 156 -18.60 2.98 -3.48
N SER A 157 -18.79 1.76 -3.98
CA SER A 157 -17.67 0.92 -4.45
C SER A 157 -16.96 1.54 -5.65
N SER A 158 -17.68 2.16 -6.58
CA SER A 158 -17.11 2.89 -7.71
C SER A 158 -16.32 4.12 -7.24
N THR A 159 -16.89 4.88 -6.29
CA THR A 159 -16.24 6.03 -5.65
C THR A 159 -14.95 5.59 -4.94
N GLN A 160 -15.01 4.57 -4.11
CA GLN A 160 -13.86 4.03 -3.40
C GLN A 160 -12.76 3.56 -4.37
N SER A 161 -13.14 2.87 -5.44
CA SER A 161 -12.19 2.43 -6.47
C SER A 161 -11.54 3.61 -7.18
N ALA A 162 -12.30 4.64 -7.55
CA ALA A 162 -11.80 5.85 -8.19
C ALA A 162 -10.81 6.62 -7.29
N LEU A 163 -11.13 6.77 -6.00
CA LEU A 163 -10.23 7.41 -5.03
C LEU A 163 -8.93 6.61 -4.84
N ARG A 164 -9.04 5.28 -4.75
CA ARG A 164 -7.86 4.41 -4.62
C ARG A 164 -6.99 4.45 -5.86
N ASP A 165 -7.55 4.49 -7.05
CA ASP A 165 -6.81 4.51 -8.32
C ASP A 165 -5.93 5.77 -8.46
N LEU A 166 -6.25 6.86 -7.77
CA LEU A 166 -5.42 8.06 -7.73
C LEU A 166 -4.15 7.90 -6.88
N ILE A 167 -4.19 7.04 -5.86
CA ILE A 167 -3.12 6.93 -4.86
C ILE A 167 -2.37 5.61 -4.99
N ASP A 168 -3.10 4.49 -4.96
CA ASP A 168 -2.51 3.15 -4.93
C ASP A 168 -3.35 2.14 -5.71
N PRO A 169 -3.41 2.28 -7.07
CA PRO A 169 -4.14 1.34 -7.92
C PRO A 169 -3.64 -0.08 -7.73
N ASN A 170 -4.57 -1.02 -7.66
CA ASN A 170 -4.31 -2.41 -7.34
C ASN A 170 -5.14 -3.35 -8.23
N LYS A 171 -4.70 -4.59 -8.43
CA LYS A 171 -5.48 -5.63 -9.13
C LYS A 171 -6.81 -5.91 -8.45
N SER A 172 -6.87 -5.74 -7.13
CA SER A 172 -8.08 -5.83 -6.31
C SER A 172 -8.23 -4.53 -5.54
N ASN A 173 -8.80 -3.51 -6.20
CA ASN A 173 -9.06 -2.20 -5.57
C ASN A 173 -10.00 -2.31 -4.38
N LEU A 174 -10.96 -3.20 -4.49
CA LEU A 174 -11.97 -3.48 -3.48
C LEU A 174 -11.77 -4.91 -2.96
N ARG A 175 -11.81 -5.07 -1.66
CA ARG A 175 -11.70 -6.37 -1.00
C ARG A 175 -12.74 -6.46 0.10
N THR A 176 -13.34 -7.63 0.28
CA THR A 176 -14.06 -7.92 1.51
C THR A 176 -13.10 -7.92 2.68
N ALA A 177 -13.58 -7.50 3.86
CA ALA A 177 -12.74 -7.58 5.06
C ALA A 177 -12.31 -9.02 5.31
N PRO A 178 -11.03 -9.26 5.62
CA PRO A 178 -10.56 -10.59 5.97
C PRO A 178 -11.22 -11.06 7.27
N LYS A 179 -11.33 -12.38 7.43
CA LYS A 179 -11.97 -12.97 8.60
C LYS A 179 -11.15 -12.82 9.88
N GLN A 180 -9.84 -12.72 9.75
CA GLN A 180 -8.92 -12.61 10.89
C GLN A 180 -8.21 -11.25 10.85
N LYS A 181 -8.02 -10.64 12.03
CA LYS A 181 -7.34 -9.36 12.18
C LYS A 181 -5.91 -9.36 11.62
N ASP A 182 -5.19 -10.48 11.75
CA ASP A 182 -3.81 -10.63 11.28
C ASP A 182 -3.70 -10.46 9.75
N ASP A 183 -4.74 -10.87 9.01
CA ASP A 183 -4.81 -10.71 7.55
C ASP A 183 -4.93 -9.24 7.10
N VAL A 184 -5.38 -8.34 7.99
CA VAL A 184 -5.36 -6.89 7.74
C VAL A 184 -3.92 -6.42 7.55
N PHE A 185 -3.03 -6.82 8.45
CA PHE A 185 -1.61 -6.44 8.39
C PHE A 185 -0.89 -7.11 7.22
N ILE A 186 -1.25 -8.35 6.86
CA ILE A 186 -0.74 -9.01 5.64
C ILE A 186 -1.14 -8.21 4.40
N SER A 187 -2.39 -7.76 4.31
CA SER A 187 -2.86 -6.90 3.23
C SER A 187 -2.10 -5.57 3.20
N ALA A 188 -1.89 -4.95 4.36
CA ALA A 188 -1.20 -3.68 4.52
C ALA A 188 0.30 -3.74 4.13
N ARG A 189 0.97 -4.87 4.31
CA ARG A 189 2.37 -5.07 3.88
C ARG A 189 2.56 -5.03 2.36
N ASN A 190 1.51 -5.37 1.60
CA ASN A 190 1.59 -5.56 0.15
C ASN A 190 0.99 -4.40 -0.66
N SER A 191 0.44 -3.38 0.01
CA SER A 191 -0.14 -2.18 -0.62
C SER A 191 0.10 -0.95 0.25
N HIS A 192 0.04 0.21 -0.35
CA HIS A 192 0.10 1.46 0.41
C HIS A 192 -1.24 1.75 1.09
N MET A 193 -2.35 1.51 0.40
CA MET A 193 -3.70 1.77 0.91
C MET A 193 -4.44 0.47 1.21
N VAL A 194 -5.08 0.39 2.38
CA VAL A 194 -6.03 -0.66 2.73
C VAL A 194 -7.44 -0.23 2.34
N SER A 195 -8.17 -1.11 1.64
CA SER A 195 -9.49 -0.80 1.05
C SER A 195 -10.41 -1.99 1.23
N PHE A 196 -11.45 -1.84 2.07
CA PHE A 196 -12.44 -2.86 2.32
C PHE A 196 -13.84 -2.38 1.93
N GLU A 197 -14.61 -3.26 1.31
CA GLU A 197 -15.96 -2.96 0.83
C GLU A 197 -17.03 -3.85 1.43
N ASN A 198 -18.30 -3.41 1.30
CA ASN A 198 -19.49 -4.16 1.71
C ASN A 198 -19.45 -4.58 3.18
N LEU A 199 -18.99 -3.67 4.02
CA LEU A 199 -18.92 -3.91 5.45
C LEU A 199 -20.32 -3.76 6.04
N SER A 200 -20.73 -4.75 6.83
CA SER A 200 -21.97 -4.71 7.61
C SER A 200 -21.73 -4.54 9.11
N HIS A 201 -20.51 -4.89 9.55
CA HIS A 201 -20.11 -4.82 10.95
C HIS A 201 -18.58 -4.95 11.05
N LEU A 202 -17.98 -4.30 12.05
CA LEU A 202 -16.60 -4.46 12.47
C LEU A 202 -16.56 -4.85 13.95
N SER A 203 -15.95 -5.96 14.29
CA SER A 203 -15.72 -6.33 15.70
C SER A 203 -14.77 -5.34 16.39
N ALA A 204 -14.80 -5.26 17.71
CA ALA A 204 -13.89 -4.39 18.47
C ALA A 204 -12.41 -4.66 18.13
N ASP A 205 -11.99 -5.92 18.15
CA ASP A 205 -10.62 -6.32 17.77
C ASP A 205 -10.22 -5.87 16.37
N TYR A 206 -11.18 -5.80 15.45
CA TYR A 206 -10.93 -5.36 14.08
C TYR A 206 -10.77 -3.85 14.01
N GLN A 207 -11.60 -3.11 14.74
CA GLN A 207 -11.50 -1.65 14.85
C GLN A 207 -10.18 -1.23 15.50
N ASP A 208 -9.73 -1.95 16.54
CA ASP A 208 -8.43 -1.74 17.19
C ASP A 208 -7.26 -1.99 16.20
N ALA A 209 -7.36 -3.04 15.37
CA ALA A 209 -6.35 -3.32 14.34
C ALA A 209 -6.30 -2.21 13.29
N LEU A 210 -7.44 -1.68 12.84
CA LEU A 210 -7.50 -0.55 11.90
C LEU A 210 -6.96 0.74 12.53
N CYS A 211 -7.28 1.00 13.81
CA CYS A 211 -6.75 2.14 14.55
C CYS A 211 -5.22 2.08 14.64
N SER A 212 -4.68 0.92 15.03
CA SER A 212 -3.23 0.68 15.08
C SER A 212 -2.58 0.89 13.71
N LEU A 213 -3.20 0.40 12.64
CA LEU A 213 -2.70 0.55 11.28
C LEU A 213 -2.73 2.02 10.79
N ALA A 214 -3.75 2.78 11.15
CA ALA A 214 -3.87 4.20 10.79
C ALA A 214 -2.83 5.07 11.51
N THR A 215 -2.52 4.74 12.77
CA THR A 215 -1.59 5.52 13.62
C THR A 215 -0.13 5.08 13.51
N GLY A 216 0.13 3.86 13.06
CA GLY A 216 1.47 3.27 13.02
C GLY A 216 1.90 2.64 14.34
N ALA A 217 0.94 2.31 15.22
CA ALA A 217 1.25 1.52 16.42
C ALA A 217 1.76 0.14 16.01
N GLY A 218 2.86 -0.29 16.62
CA GLY A 218 3.45 -1.60 16.34
C GLY A 218 2.46 -2.73 16.63
N TYR A 219 2.30 -3.66 15.69
CA TYR A 219 1.53 -4.88 15.88
C TYR A 219 2.47 -6.06 16.00
N ALA A 220 2.41 -6.74 17.15
CA ALA A 220 3.17 -7.94 17.40
C ALA A 220 2.42 -9.16 16.84
N THR A 221 3.03 -9.89 15.92
CA THR A 221 2.51 -11.16 15.41
C THR A 221 3.50 -12.27 15.64
N ARG A 222 2.99 -13.47 15.93
CA ARG A 222 3.84 -14.66 16.02
C ARG A 222 4.29 -15.09 14.64
N THR A 223 5.57 -15.29 14.47
CA THR A 223 6.12 -15.87 13.24
C THR A 223 5.69 -17.32 13.15
N LEU A 224 4.96 -17.71 12.10
CA LEU A 224 4.63 -19.11 11.82
C LEU A 224 5.94 -19.91 11.71
N TYR A 225 6.08 -20.97 12.52
CA TYR A 225 7.22 -21.91 12.56
C TYR A 225 8.45 -21.52 13.41
N THR A 226 8.43 -20.44 14.18
CA THR A 226 9.48 -20.19 15.19
C THR A 226 8.82 -19.97 16.56
N THR A 227 9.18 -20.77 17.54
CA THR A 227 8.54 -20.82 18.86
C THR A 227 8.95 -19.68 19.80
N ALA A 228 9.86 -18.79 19.38
CA ALA A 228 10.44 -17.77 20.26
C ALA A 228 10.59 -16.36 19.65
N ASP A 229 10.39 -16.18 18.34
CA ASP A 229 10.60 -14.87 17.73
C ASP A 229 9.28 -14.12 17.50
N GLU A 230 9.08 -13.07 18.28
CA GLU A 230 8.03 -12.08 18.07
C GLU A 230 8.53 -11.07 17.02
N THR A 231 7.82 -10.98 15.89
CA THR A 231 8.12 -9.95 14.88
C THR A 231 7.17 -8.78 15.08
N THR A 232 7.69 -7.66 15.55
CA THR A 232 6.95 -6.40 15.59
C THR A 232 6.86 -5.84 14.17
N ILE A 233 5.63 -5.67 13.69
CA ILE A 233 5.35 -5.06 12.38
C ILE A 233 4.89 -3.63 12.64
N GLU A 234 5.70 -2.66 12.29
CA GLU A 234 5.32 -1.25 12.26
C GLU A 234 4.82 -0.92 10.86
N LEU A 235 3.52 -0.78 10.73
CA LEU A 235 2.88 -0.39 9.48
C LEU A 235 1.93 0.77 9.74
N LYS A 236 2.02 1.79 8.90
CA LYS A 236 1.13 2.94 8.90
C LYS A 236 0.57 3.12 7.50
N LYS A 237 -0.76 3.04 7.34
CA LYS A 237 -1.42 2.98 6.04
C LYS A 237 -2.72 3.78 6.03
N PRO A 238 -3.01 4.52 4.95
CA PRO A 238 -4.34 5.07 4.73
C PRO A 238 -5.35 3.95 4.55
N ILE A 239 -6.56 4.17 5.05
CA ILE A 239 -7.63 3.19 5.07
C ILE A 239 -8.88 3.80 4.44
N VAL A 240 -9.53 3.07 3.55
CA VAL A 240 -10.84 3.41 3.03
C VAL A 240 -11.80 2.23 3.19
N LEU A 241 -12.98 2.52 3.72
CA LEU A 241 -14.03 1.54 4.03
C LEU A 241 -15.32 1.94 3.31
N ASN A 242 -16.17 0.98 2.96
CA ASN A 242 -17.55 1.28 2.61
C ASN A 242 -18.54 0.28 3.19
N GLY A 243 -19.72 0.77 3.48
CA GLY A 243 -20.84 -0.01 4.00
C GLY A 243 -22.19 0.63 3.67
N ILE A 244 -23.30 -0.08 3.91
CA ILE A 244 -24.64 0.48 3.81
C ILE A 244 -24.89 1.42 4.99
N SER A 245 -24.37 1.09 6.16
CA SER A 245 -24.42 1.89 7.38
C SER A 245 -23.01 2.17 7.86
N ILE A 246 -22.87 3.13 8.77
CA ILE A 246 -21.62 3.39 9.49
C ILE A 246 -21.24 2.13 10.28
N VAL A 247 -20.02 1.66 10.09
CA VAL A 247 -19.48 0.46 10.76
C VAL A 247 -18.38 0.77 11.78
N VAL A 248 -17.79 1.96 11.69
CA VAL A 248 -16.84 2.47 12.69
C VAL A 248 -17.63 2.98 13.90
N THR A 249 -17.47 2.33 15.04
CA THR A 249 -18.23 2.62 16.28
C THR A 249 -17.35 2.73 17.52
N ALA A 250 -16.10 2.17 17.49
CA ALA A 250 -15.15 2.33 18.58
C ALA A 250 -14.66 3.78 18.63
N GLN A 251 -14.69 4.40 19.81
CA GLN A 251 -14.39 5.83 20.01
C GLN A 251 -13.04 6.24 19.44
N ASP A 252 -12.00 5.45 19.68
CA ASP A 252 -10.64 5.74 19.23
C ASP A 252 -10.50 5.75 17.69
N LEU A 253 -11.23 4.88 17.01
CA LEU A 253 -11.24 4.83 15.55
C LEU A 253 -12.17 5.92 14.97
N LEU A 254 -13.31 6.17 15.64
CA LEU A 254 -14.29 7.19 15.27
C LEU A 254 -13.65 8.58 15.22
N ASP A 255 -12.85 8.93 16.23
CA ASP A 255 -12.13 10.20 16.33
C ASP A 255 -11.10 10.40 15.19
N ARG A 256 -10.79 9.35 14.45
CA ARG A 256 -9.84 9.32 13.33
C ARG A 256 -10.50 9.00 12.00
N THR A 257 -11.83 9.02 11.94
CA THR A 257 -12.58 8.63 10.75
C THR A 257 -13.34 9.83 10.17
N LEU A 258 -13.19 10.04 8.87
CA LEU A 258 -14.00 10.94 8.08
C LEU A 258 -15.17 10.13 7.50
N HIS A 259 -16.37 10.45 7.94
CA HIS A 259 -17.61 9.84 7.45
C HIS A 259 -18.21 10.68 6.33
N ILE A 260 -18.50 10.03 5.19
CA ILE A 260 -19.09 10.63 3.98
C ILE A 260 -20.29 9.81 3.55
#